data_0ca839c9bc770ec9c0675a616e04bf92
#
_entry.id   0ca839c9bc770ec9c0675a616e04bf92
#
_cell.length_a   1.000
_cell.length_b   1.000
_cell.length_c   1.000
_cell.angle_alpha   90.00
_cell.angle_beta   90.00
_cell.angle_gamma   90.00
#
_symmetry.space_group_name_H-M   'P 1'
#
loop_
_entity.id
_entity.type
_entity.pdbx_description
1 polymer ?
#
loop_
_entity_poly.entity_id
_entity_poly.type
_entity_poly.pdbx_seq_one_letter_code
_entity_poly.pdbx_strand_id
1 'polypeptide(L)'
;MLSHSHPPGSHTMKDDADQNRPTLTRRRFFQGLTLLPVAAALPGCAPGTPTGTGTPATPSAKDYTPEFFNAAEWAFITAACDRLIPSDETGPGAVESGVPEFLDRHMQTPYAAGAIWYMQGPFLEAPSEFGYQGKLALRDILKVGIDAFDAHCRNQFDGKTFAQLSHEQQETLLKAAEGGKLELEAISSKLFFSNLLGEVKNGYFADPKYGANKDMAAWKMIGYPGMRADYIDWISVRDKAYPLPPVDLAGRRG
;
A
#
# COMPACT_ATOMS: atom_id res chain seq x y z
N MET A 1 -7.45 -16.31 -67.76
CA MET A 1 -7.31 -17.75 -68.00
C MET A 1 -6.03 -18.21 -67.35
N LEU A 2 -6.17 -18.94 -66.27
CA LEU A 2 -5.51 -20.19 -65.92
C LEU A 2 -5.82 -20.48 -64.43
N SER A 3 -6.69 -21.42 -64.29
CA SER A 3 -7.12 -22.12 -63.10
C SER A 3 -5.99 -23.02 -62.60
N HIS A 4 -5.70 -23.00 -61.25
CA HIS A 4 -4.99 -24.12 -60.66
C HIS A 4 -5.70 -24.52 -59.37
N SER A 5 -6.24 -25.71 -59.46
CA SER A 5 -6.90 -26.52 -58.47
C SER A 5 -5.95 -27.04 -57.39
N HIS A 6 -6.43 -27.03 -56.14
CA HIS A 6 -5.81 -27.74 -54.98
C HIS A 6 -6.37 -29.18 -54.91
N PRO A 7 -5.55 -30.15 -54.50
CA PRO A 7 -6.05 -31.39 -53.94
C PRO A 7 -6.01 -31.40 -52.41
N PRO A 8 -6.91 -32.14 -51.73
CA PRO A 8 -6.91 -32.27 -50.28
C PRO A 8 -6.02 -33.43 -49.82
N GLY A 9 -5.12 -33.12 -48.89
CA GLY A 9 -4.32 -34.12 -48.18
C GLY A 9 -4.85 -34.30 -46.74
N SER A 10 -5.55 -35.39 -46.51
CA SER A 10 -5.92 -35.87 -45.17
C SER A 10 -4.73 -36.57 -44.52
N HIS A 11 -4.27 -36.04 -43.39
CA HIS A 11 -3.46 -36.79 -42.41
C HIS A 11 -4.21 -36.93 -41.11
N THR A 12 -4.83 -38.07 -40.94
CA THR A 12 -5.24 -38.60 -39.63
C THR A 12 -3.99 -38.99 -38.86
N MET A 13 -3.65 -38.25 -37.80
CA MET A 13 -2.76 -38.74 -36.75
C MET A 13 -3.60 -39.31 -35.64
N LYS A 14 -3.35 -40.55 -35.32
CA LYS A 14 -3.91 -41.31 -34.22
C LYS A 14 -3.35 -40.74 -32.90
N ASP A 15 -4.21 -40.26 -32.06
CA ASP A 15 -3.93 -40.08 -30.63
C ASP A 15 -4.21 -41.40 -29.91
N ASP A 16 -3.14 -42.11 -29.60
CA ASP A 16 -3.16 -43.19 -28.60
C ASP A 16 -2.05 -42.88 -27.57
N ALA A 17 -2.43 -42.96 -26.29
CA ALA A 17 -1.63 -42.95 -25.09
C ALA A 17 -1.53 -41.63 -24.33
N ASP A 18 -2.40 -41.39 -23.41
CA ASP A 18 -2.08 -41.22 -21.98
C ASP A 18 -3.36 -41.15 -21.10
N GLN A 19 -4.06 -42.25 -20.93
CA GLN A 19 -5.17 -42.36 -19.97
C GLN A 19 -4.68 -43.08 -18.70
N ASN A 20 -3.79 -42.47 -17.93
CA ASN A 20 -3.60 -42.98 -16.55
C ASN A 20 -2.88 -41.92 -15.65
N ARG A 21 -3.47 -40.74 -15.47
CA ARG A 21 -3.09 -39.87 -14.37
C ARG A 21 -4.24 -39.78 -13.39
N PRO A 22 -4.09 -40.20 -12.12
CA PRO A 22 -5.14 -40.05 -11.11
C PRO A 22 -5.34 -38.57 -10.81
N THR A 23 -6.45 -38.01 -11.22
CA THR A 23 -6.90 -36.67 -10.81
C THR A 23 -7.29 -36.73 -9.34
N LEU A 24 -6.43 -36.20 -8.48
CA LEU A 24 -6.73 -35.95 -7.07
C LEU A 24 -7.78 -34.82 -6.97
N THR A 25 -9.03 -35.23 -6.82
CA THR A 25 -10.11 -34.27 -6.52
C THR A 25 -9.98 -33.77 -5.08
N ARG A 26 -10.16 -32.45 -4.88
CA ARG A 26 -10.09 -31.76 -3.57
C ARG A 26 -10.87 -32.48 -2.44
N ARG A 27 -11.88 -33.24 -2.78
CA ARG A 27 -12.71 -33.98 -1.84
C ARG A 27 -12.00 -35.20 -1.23
N ARG A 28 -10.98 -35.77 -1.87
CA ARG A 28 -10.23 -36.93 -1.34
C ARG A 28 -9.07 -36.53 -0.43
N PHE A 29 -8.63 -35.29 -0.50
CA PHE A 29 -7.58 -34.78 0.39
C PHE A 29 -8.05 -34.65 1.85
N PHE A 30 -9.34 -34.37 2.07
CA PHE A 30 -9.91 -34.26 3.42
C PHE A 30 -10.35 -35.56 4.06
N GLN A 31 -10.37 -36.69 3.34
CA GLN A 31 -10.77 -37.98 3.87
C GLN A 31 -9.61 -38.81 4.46
N GLY A 32 -8.36 -38.35 4.33
CA GLY A 32 -7.17 -39.03 4.83
C GLY A 32 -6.69 -38.62 6.23
N LEU A 33 -7.38 -37.69 6.90
CA LEU A 33 -6.88 -37.10 8.16
C LEU A 33 -7.64 -37.55 9.43
N THR A 34 -8.41 -38.61 9.34
CA THR A 34 -9.07 -39.19 10.53
C THR A 34 -8.56 -40.57 10.74
N LEU A 35 -7.62 -40.75 11.67
CA LEU A 35 -7.44 -41.91 12.55
C LEU A 35 -6.02 -41.97 13.15
N LEU A 36 -5.83 -41.23 14.25
CA LEU A 36 -4.88 -41.63 15.30
C LEU A 36 -5.50 -41.28 16.67
N PRO A 37 -5.86 -42.21 17.49
CA PRO A 37 -6.24 -41.95 18.88
C PRO A 37 -4.96 -41.78 19.71
N VAL A 38 -4.64 -40.61 20.15
CA VAL A 38 -3.69 -40.38 21.24
C VAL A 38 -4.50 -40.20 22.51
N ALA A 39 -4.56 -41.26 23.31
CA ALA A 39 -4.99 -41.18 24.68
C ALA A 39 -3.83 -40.65 25.52
N ALA A 40 -3.90 -39.37 25.95
CA ALA A 40 -3.06 -38.82 27.00
C ALA A 40 -3.97 -38.30 28.09
N ALA A 41 -3.83 -38.84 29.28
CA ALA A 41 -4.52 -38.46 30.49
C ALA A 41 -4.12 -37.01 30.88
N LEU A 42 -5.12 -36.14 31.08
CA LEU A 42 -4.93 -34.81 31.67
C LEU A 42 -5.53 -34.80 33.09
N PRO A 43 -4.80 -34.25 34.09
CA PRO A 43 -5.39 -33.92 35.38
C PRO A 43 -6.28 -32.71 35.25
N GLY A 44 -7.39 -32.69 35.97
CA GLY A 44 -8.46 -31.70 35.88
C GLY A 44 -8.03 -30.29 36.16
N CYS A 45 -8.57 -29.37 35.34
CA CYS A 45 -8.67 -27.97 35.66
C CYS A 45 -10.15 -27.56 35.61
N ALA A 46 -10.56 -26.86 36.67
CA ALA A 46 -11.89 -26.29 36.85
C ALA A 46 -12.26 -25.27 35.75
N PRO A 47 -13.55 -25.04 35.47
CA PRO A 47 -13.98 -24.06 34.48
C PRO A 47 -13.73 -22.65 35.00
N GLY A 48 -12.66 -22.03 34.51
CA GLY A 48 -12.43 -20.60 34.63
C GLY A 48 -13.28 -19.86 33.62
N THR A 49 -14.05 -18.90 34.07
CA THR A 49 -14.79 -17.91 33.27
C THR A 49 -13.89 -17.28 32.18
N PRO A 50 -14.33 -17.13 30.95
CA PRO A 50 -13.55 -16.42 29.93
C PRO A 50 -13.54 -14.93 30.27
N THR A 51 -12.49 -14.49 30.93
CA THR A 51 -12.16 -13.06 31.05
C THR A 51 -11.76 -12.54 29.67
N GLY A 52 -12.45 -11.50 29.26
CA GLY A 52 -12.32 -10.63 28.10
C GLY A 52 -11.15 -10.85 27.15
N THR A 53 -11.47 -11.19 25.91
CA THR A 53 -10.62 -10.95 24.79
C THR A 53 -10.34 -9.46 24.67
N GLY A 54 -9.27 -9.00 25.32
CA GLY A 54 -8.72 -7.70 25.05
C GLY A 54 -8.27 -7.65 23.59
N THR A 55 -8.96 -6.86 22.79
CA THR A 55 -8.48 -6.45 21.47
C THR A 55 -7.05 -5.94 21.64
N PRO A 56 -6.06 -6.41 20.86
CA PRO A 56 -4.72 -5.83 20.93
C PRO A 56 -4.85 -4.33 20.70
N ALA A 57 -4.47 -3.53 21.68
CA ALA A 57 -4.43 -2.09 21.53
C ALA A 57 -3.51 -1.76 20.34
N THR A 58 -4.04 -1.05 19.36
CA THR A 58 -3.23 -0.52 18.25
C THR A 58 -2.15 0.37 18.85
N PRO A 59 -0.85 0.13 18.56
CA PRO A 59 0.21 0.97 19.12
C PRO A 59 -0.06 2.44 18.80
N SER A 60 0.06 3.31 19.79
CA SER A 60 0.00 4.76 19.57
C SER A 60 1.17 5.16 18.66
N ALA A 61 1.00 6.18 17.82
CA ALA A 61 2.06 6.71 16.96
C ALA A 61 3.33 7.16 17.75
N LYS A 62 3.21 7.28 19.06
CA LYS A 62 4.33 7.60 19.97
C LYS A 62 5.26 6.41 20.25
N ASP A 63 4.84 5.19 19.95
CA ASP A 63 5.57 3.97 20.30
C ASP A 63 6.19 3.28 19.07
N TYR A 64 6.02 3.84 17.86
CA TYR A 64 6.58 3.28 16.63
C TYR A 64 8.03 3.74 16.43
N THR A 65 8.93 2.79 16.23
CA THR A 65 10.31 3.05 15.86
C THR A 65 10.47 2.74 14.37
N PRO A 66 10.85 3.71 13.51
CA PRO A 66 11.04 3.47 12.09
C PRO A 66 12.22 2.53 11.85
N GLU A 67 12.07 1.64 10.87
CA GLU A 67 13.09 0.65 10.49
C GLU A 67 13.76 1.00 9.16
N PHE A 68 13.05 1.68 8.26
CA PHE A 68 13.56 2.07 6.95
C PHE A 68 14.12 3.50 6.95
N PHE A 69 13.36 4.45 7.48
CA PHE A 69 13.77 5.84 7.56
C PHE A 69 14.68 6.09 8.76
N ASN A 70 15.79 6.77 8.56
CA ASN A 70 16.58 7.28 9.67
C ASN A 70 15.84 8.43 10.40
N ALA A 71 16.39 8.90 11.52
CA ALA A 71 15.74 9.92 12.36
C ALA A 71 15.42 11.23 11.61
N ALA A 72 16.30 11.68 10.71
CA ALA A 72 16.10 12.91 9.94
C ALA A 72 15.01 12.71 8.85
N GLU A 73 15.10 11.62 8.10
CA GLU A 73 14.10 11.23 7.10
C GLU A 73 12.73 11.03 7.75
N TRP A 74 12.68 10.40 8.93
CA TRP A 74 11.44 10.22 9.68
C TRP A 74 10.80 11.54 10.11
N ALA A 75 11.62 12.50 10.57
CA ALA A 75 11.14 13.83 10.91
C ALA A 75 10.58 14.54 9.67
N PHE A 76 11.26 14.44 8.52
CA PHE A 76 10.77 14.98 7.24
C PHE A 76 9.41 14.37 6.87
N ILE A 77 9.32 13.04 6.83
CA ILE A 77 8.09 12.32 6.45
C ILE A 77 6.93 12.69 7.37
N THR A 78 7.17 12.75 8.68
CA THR A 78 6.14 13.12 9.65
C THR A 78 5.64 14.55 9.41
N ALA A 79 6.54 15.50 9.22
CA ALA A 79 6.17 16.89 8.93
C ALA A 79 5.46 17.03 7.59
N ALA A 80 5.90 16.32 6.56
CA ALA A 80 5.25 16.33 5.25
C ALA A 80 3.84 15.72 5.30
N CYS A 81 3.66 14.60 6.00
CA CYS A 81 2.34 13.99 6.21
C CYS A 81 1.37 14.97 6.89
N ASP A 82 1.83 15.67 7.93
CA ASP A 82 1.03 16.64 8.67
C ASP A 82 0.61 17.82 7.79
N ARG A 83 1.47 18.28 6.87
CA ARG A 83 1.13 19.40 5.95
C ARG A 83 0.26 18.96 4.78
N LEU A 84 0.44 17.73 4.27
CA LEU A 84 -0.32 17.25 3.11
C LEU A 84 -1.76 16.88 3.46
N ILE A 85 -1.98 16.27 4.63
CA ILE A 85 -3.31 15.93 5.16
C ILE A 85 -3.32 16.27 6.65
N PRO A 86 -3.60 17.52 7.01
CA PRO A 86 -3.71 17.93 8.40
C PRO A 86 -4.96 17.37 9.08
N SER A 87 -4.94 17.27 10.41
CA SER A 87 -6.15 17.01 11.19
C SER A 87 -7.04 18.25 11.20
N ASP A 88 -8.33 18.06 10.97
CA ASP A 88 -9.35 19.11 11.01
C ASP A 88 -10.70 18.59 11.55
N GLU A 89 -11.72 19.40 11.46
CA GLU A 89 -13.10 19.05 11.88
C GLU A 89 -13.75 17.93 11.08
N THR A 90 -13.20 17.60 9.89
CA THR A 90 -13.73 16.52 9.03
C THR A 90 -13.15 15.16 9.40
N GLY A 91 -11.98 15.12 10.02
CA GLY A 91 -11.38 13.88 10.48
C GLY A 91 -9.91 13.98 10.85
N PRO A 92 -9.32 12.84 11.28
CA PRO A 92 -7.91 12.79 11.67
C PRO A 92 -7.01 12.99 10.46
N GLY A 93 -5.89 13.68 10.67
CA GLY A 93 -4.86 13.88 9.67
C GLY A 93 -4.03 12.62 9.38
N ALA A 94 -3.11 12.75 8.43
CA ALA A 94 -2.25 11.63 8.01
C ALA A 94 -1.40 11.08 9.18
N VAL A 95 -0.88 11.95 10.04
CA VAL A 95 -0.03 11.52 11.18
C VAL A 95 -0.85 10.71 12.18
N GLU A 96 -2.03 11.21 12.59
CA GLU A 96 -2.92 10.50 13.51
C GLU A 96 -3.41 9.18 12.93
N SER A 97 -3.68 9.16 11.62
CA SER A 97 -4.09 7.96 10.88
C SER A 97 -2.96 6.93 10.71
N GLY A 98 -1.71 7.23 11.13
CA GLY A 98 -0.58 6.31 11.05
C GLY A 98 0.10 6.23 9.69
N VAL A 99 -0.08 7.23 8.82
CA VAL A 99 0.53 7.24 7.49
C VAL A 99 2.06 7.18 7.51
N PRO A 100 2.79 7.89 8.42
CA PRO A 100 4.24 7.71 8.50
C PRO A 100 4.67 6.25 8.77
N GLU A 101 3.95 5.53 9.64
CA GLU A 101 4.21 4.10 9.90
C GLU A 101 3.99 3.25 8.65
N PHE A 102 2.92 3.53 7.91
CA PHE A 102 2.66 2.87 6.64
C PHE A 102 3.80 3.10 5.64
N LEU A 103 4.24 4.34 5.47
CA LEU A 103 5.32 4.69 4.56
C LEU A 103 6.62 3.94 4.91
N ASP A 104 7.00 3.90 6.18
CA ASP A 104 8.19 3.20 6.63
C ASP A 104 8.15 1.70 6.31
N ARG A 105 7.02 1.04 6.57
CA ARG A 105 6.81 -0.37 6.25
C ARG A 105 6.71 -0.62 4.76
N HIS A 106 6.03 0.26 4.03
CA HIS A 106 5.83 0.11 2.59
C HIS A 106 7.14 0.20 1.82
N MET A 107 8.04 1.08 2.22
CA MET A 107 9.36 1.23 1.58
C MET A 107 10.26 -0.01 1.72
N GLN A 108 9.97 -0.92 2.65
CA GLN A 108 10.67 -2.20 2.80
C GLN A 108 10.13 -3.30 1.87
N THR A 109 9.01 -3.08 1.20
CA THR A 109 8.37 -4.09 0.34
C THR A 109 9.11 -4.30 -0.98
N PRO A 110 8.97 -5.48 -1.60
CA PRO A 110 9.47 -5.72 -2.97
C PRO A 110 8.91 -4.74 -4.00
N TYR A 111 7.69 -4.23 -3.78
CA TYR A 111 7.08 -3.19 -4.61
C TYR A 111 7.91 -1.91 -4.59
N ALA A 112 8.15 -1.34 -3.41
CA ALA A 112 8.89 -0.09 -3.28
C ALA A 112 10.37 -0.24 -3.67
N ALA A 113 10.93 -1.45 -3.53
CA ALA A 113 12.27 -1.80 -3.99
C ALA A 113 12.40 -1.95 -5.51
N GLY A 114 11.29 -1.91 -6.26
CA GLY A 114 11.29 -2.16 -7.70
C GLY A 114 11.50 -3.63 -8.09
N ALA A 115 11.49 -4.56 -7.12
CA ALA A 115 11.81 -5.97 -7.39
C ALA A 115 10.72 -6.71 -8.20
N ILE A 116 9.51 -6.18 -8.23
CA ILE A 116 8.39 -6.71 -9.02
C ILE A 116 8.12 -5.91 -10.31
N TRP A 117 8.92 -4.87 -10.56
CA TRP A 117 8.84 -4.04 -11.74
C TRP A 117 9.93 -4.41 -12.74
N TYR A 118 9.69 -4.10 -14.02
CA TYR A 118 10.74 -4.18 -15.02
C TYR A 118 11.69 -2.99 -14.88
N MET A 119 12.79 -3.19 -14.13
CA MET A 119 13.78 -2.17 -13.81
C MET A 119 15.14 -2.47 -14.48
N GLN A 120 15.11 -2.86 -15.78
CA GLN A 120 16.32 -3.10 -16.56
C GLN A 120 16.50 -2.03 -17.63
N GLY A 121 17.73 -1.52 -17.73
CA GLY A 121 18.08 -0.55 -18.78
C GLY A 121 18.08 -1.11 -20.19
N PRO A 122 18.27 -0.26 -21.22
CA PRO A 122 18.61 1.15 -21.07
C PRO A 122 17.43 2.02 -20.61
N PHE A 123 17.70 2.99 -19.71
CA PHE A 123 16.72 3.98 -19.26
C PHE A 123 16.82 5.19 -20.20
N LEU A 124 15.85 5.35 -21.07
CA LEU A 124 15.80 6.42 -22.07
C LEU A 124 14.77 7.48 -21.67
N GLU A 125 15.05 8.71 -22.04
CA GLU A 125 14.04 9.75 -21.94
C GLU A 125 12.88 9.43 -22.87
N ALA A 126 11.66 9.60 -22.35
CA ALA A 126 10.44 9.33 -23.08
C ALA A 126 9.42 10.47 -22.85
N PRO A 127 8.46 10.66 -23.77
CA PRO A 127 7.34 11.56 -23.54
C PRO A 127 6.62 11.27 -22.23
N SER A 128 6.06 12.32 -21.59
CA SER A 128 5.43 12.25 -20.27
C SER A 128 4.28 11.26 -20.18
N GLU A 129 3.64 10.95 -21.31
CA GLU A 129 2.53 10.00 -21.44
C GLU A 129 2.93 8.56 -21.10
N PHE A 130 4.22 8.23 -21.19
CA PHE A 130 4.76 6.93 -20.80
C PHE A 130 5.06 6.83 -19.29
N GLY A 131 4.85 7.89 -18.53
CA GLY A 131 5.14 7.95 -17.12
C GLY A 131 6.64 7.98 -16.81
N TYR A 132 6.99 7.62 -15.59
CA TYR A 132 8.38 7.61 -15.13
C TYR A 132 9.16 6.47 -15.77
N GLN A 133 10.26 6.81 -16.47
CA GLN A 133 11.16 5.87 -17.16
C GLN A 133 12.58 5.87 -16.56
N GLY A 134 12.73 6.40 -15.35
CA GLY A 134 14.04 6.49 -14.70
C GLY A 134 14.44 5.21 -13.97
N LYS A 135 15.69 5.20 -13.51
CA LYS A 135 16.33 4.04 -12.86
C LYS A 135 16.04 3.89 -11.36
N LEU A 136 15.50 4.92 -10.71
CA LEU A 136 15.26 4.90 -9.27
C LEU A 136 13.98 4.14 -8.96
N ALA A 137 14.03 3.21 -8.02
CA ALA A 137 12.84 2.60 -7.44
C ALA A 137 12.11 3.60 -6.53
N LEU A 138 10.86 3.33 -6.18
CA LEU A 138 10.04 4.23 -5.38
C LEU A 138 10.72 4.64 -4.06
N ARG A 139 11.29 3.67 -3.33
CA ARG A 139 12.01 3.94 -2.08
C ARG A 139 13.24 4.82 -2.27
N ASP A 140 13.91 4.68 -3.42
CA ASP A 140 15.11 5.47 -3.74
C ASP A 140 14.72 6.90 -4.15
N ILE A 141 13.58 7.05 -4.86
CA ILE A 141 12.99 8.37 -5.16
C ILE A 141 12.71 9.13 -3.87
N LEU A 142 12.11 8.47 -2.87
CA LEU A 142 11.82 9.12 -1.59
C LEU A 142 13.09 9.48 -0.83
N LYS A 143 14.06 8.58 -0.70
CA LYS A 143 15.31 8.88 0.00
C LYS A 143 16.11 10.00 -0.65
N VAL A 144 16.38 9.89 -1.95
CA VAL A 144 17.10 10.92 -2.69
C VAL A 144 16.35 12.26 -2.66
N GLY A 145 15.03 12.20 -2.74
CA GLY A 145 14.19 13.41 -2.69
C GLY A 145 14.21 14.09 -1.32
N ILE A 146 14.12 13.34 -0.23
CA ILE A 146 14.20 13.87 1.14
C ILE A 146 15.56 14.51 1.38
N ASP A 147 16.64 13.83 1.02
CA ASP A 147 18.00 14.35 1.20
C ASP A 147 18.21 15.65 0.42
N ALA A 148 17.79 15.70 -0.85
CA ALA A 148 17.89 16.89 -1.69
C ALA A 148 17.01 18.04 -1.18
N PHE A 149 15.81 17.74 -0.71
CA PHE A 149 14.88 18.72 -0.15
C PHE A 149 15.43 19.33 1.14
N ASP A 150 15.92 18.50 2.04
CA ASP A 150 16.54 18.95 3.28
C ASP A 150 17.87 19.73 3.04
N ALA A 151 18.64 19.35 2.02
CA ALA A 151 19.81 20.12 1.61
C ALA A 151 19.39 21.52 1.11
N HIS A 152 18.35 21.61 0.28
CA HIS A 152 17.78 22.89 -0.15
C HIS A 152 17.31 23.72 1.06
N CYS A 153 16.61 23.12 2.01
CA CYS A 153 16.15 23.84 3.21
C CYS A 153 17.32 24.39 4.03
N ARG A 154 18.36 23.58 4.26
CA ARG A 154 19.56 24.03 5.00
C ARG A 154 20.24 25.22 4.31
N ASN A 155 20.31 25.22 3.00
CA ASN A 155 20.92 26.30 2.23
C ASN A 155 20.13 27.60 2.27
N GLN A 156 18.78 27.51 2.35
CA GLN A 156 17.90 28.67 2.29
C GLN A 156 17.45 29.20 3.66
N PHE A 157 17.53 28.38 4.73
CA PHE A 157 16.95 28.67 6.05
C PHE A 157 17.93 28.43 7.21
N ASP A 158 19.10 29.02 7.15
CA ASP A 158 20.07 29.03 8.24
C ASP A 158 20.39 27.63 8.81
N GLY A 159 20.56 26.63 7.95
CA GLY A 159 20.90 25.28 8.34
C GLY A 159 19.73 24.41 8.83
N LYS A 160 18.51 24.93 8.81
CA LYS A 160 17.31 24.18 9.23
C LYS A 160 16.90 23.14 8.19
N THR A 161 16.47 21.98 8.68
CA THR A 161 15.78 20.96 7.85
C THR A 161 14.32 21.32 7.64
N PHE A 162 13.65 20.69 6.67
CA PHE A 162 12.22 20.90 6.40
C PHE A 162 11.35 20.77 7.66
N ALA A 163 11.58 19.74 8.48
CA ALA A 163 10.82 19.52 9.71
C ALA A 163 10.99 20.63 10.77
N GLN A 164 12.06 21.43 10.67
CA GLN A 164 12.35 22.53 11.61
C GLN A 164 11.79 23.88 11.13
N LEU A 165 11.22 23.94 9.95
CA LEU A 165 10.61 25.14 9.40
C LEU A 165 9.22 25.38 9.99
N SER A 166 8.75 26.64 9.89
CA SER A 166 7.35 26.94 10.21
C SER A 166 6.39 26.27 9.23
N HIS A 167 5.15 26.02 9.66
CA HIS A 167 4.11 25.45 8.80
C HIS A 167 3.92 26.20 7.49
N GLU A 168 3.94 27.52 7.53
CA GLU A 168 3.82 28.38 6.35
C GLU A 168 4.98 28.18 5.37
N GLN A 169 6.22 28.07 5.89
CA GLN A 169 7.41 27.79 5.07
C GLN A 169 7.33 26.40 4.45
N GLN A 170 6.91 25.39 5.24
CA GLN A 170 6.72 24.01 4.78
C GLN A 170 5.69 23.95 3.63
N GLU A 171 4.54 24.60 3.79
CA GLU A 171 3.52 24.65 2.74
C GLU A 171 3.99 25.35 1.48
N THR A 172 4.71 26.46 1.63
CA THR A 172 5.27 27.18 0.49
C THR A 172 6.24 26.33 -0.31
N LEU A 173 7.11 25.58 0.36
CA LEU A 173 8.06 24.70 -0.28
C LEU A 173 7.37 23.49 -0.94
N LEU A 174 6.39 22.88 -0.29
CA LEU A 174 5.61 21.78 -0.89
C LEU A 174 4.85 22.23 -2.14
N LYS A 175 4.22 23.41 -2.11
CA LYS A 175 3.56 24.00 -3.30
C LYS A 175 4.56 24.32 -4.42
N ALA A 176 5.76 24.79 -4.09
CA ALA A 176 6.81 24.99 -5.06
C ALA A 176 7.30 23.68 -5.69
N ALA A 177 7.41 22.61 -4.88
CA ALA A 177 7.78 21.28 -5.36
C ALA A 177 6.70 20.65 -6.25
N GLU A 178 5.42 20.80 -5.90
CA GLU A 178 4.28 20.40 -6.71
C GLU A 178 4.31 21.04 -8.10
N GLY A 179 4.56 22.32 -8.14
CA GLY A 179 4.70 23.10 -9.39
C GLY A 179 5.98 22.83 -10.17
N GLY A 180 6.91 22.00 -9.64
CA GLY A 180 8.23 21.78 -10.25
C GLY A 180 9.15 22.99 -10.23
N LYS A 181 8.88 23.95 -9.33
CA LYS A 181 9.61 25.24 -9.22
C LYS A 181 10.74 25.19 -8.18
N LEU A 182 10.80 24.13 -7.40
CA LEU A 182 11.86 23.92 -6.43
C LEU A 182 13.04 23.24 -7.13
N GLU A 183 14.19 23.88 -7.15
CA GLU A 183 15.40 23.32 -7.73
C GLU A 183 16.06 22.38 -6.71
N LEU A 184 16.07 21.10 -7.02
CA LEU A 184 16.74 20.05 -6.26
C LEU A 184 17.84 19.45 -7.15
N GLU A 185 19.06 19.29 -6.59
CA GLU A 185 20.22 18.87 -7.38
C GLU A 185 20.12 17.46 -7.94
N ALA A 186 19.52 16.54 -7.16
CA ALA A 186 19.58 15.10 -7.44
C ALA A 186 18.34 14.53 -8.12
N ILE A 187 17.20 15.24 -8.07
CA ILE A 187 15.91 14.73 -8.54
C ILE A 187 14.97 15.90 -8.88
N SER A 188 14.09 15.69 -9.87
CA SER A 188 13.00 16.64 -10.12
C SER A 188 12.09 16.76 -8.88
N SER A 189 11.89 18.00 -8.39
CA SER A 189 11.00 18.24 -7.26
C SER A 189 9.56 17.79 -7.53
N LYS A 190 9.10 17.93 -8.78
CA LYS A 190 7.78 17.45 -9.21
C LYS A 190 7.67 15.93 -9.13
N LEU A 191 8.72 15.19 -9.55
CA LEU A 191 8.77 13.73 -9.45
C LEU A 191 8.74 13.29 -7.99
N PHE A 192 9.58 13.89 -7.15
CA PHE A 192 9.60 13.61 -5.72
C PHE A 192 8.23 13.88 -5.08
N PHE A 193 7.69 15.09 -5.27
CA PHE A 193 6.41 15.48 -4.66
C PHE A 193 5.26 14.58 -5.10
N SER A 194 5.17 14.25 -6.39
CA SER A 194 4.08 13.39 -6.88
C SER A 194 4.12 11.99 -6.29
N ASN A 195 5.31 11.41 -6.11
CA ASN A 195 5.45 10.12 -5.43
C ASN A 195 5.15 10.23 -3.94
N LEU A 196 5.67 11.24 -3.24
CA LEU A 196 5.37 11.48 -1.83
C LEU A 196 3.87 11.63 -1.59
N LEU A 197 3.20 12.51 -2.34
CA LEU A 197 1.75 12.71 -2.23
C LEU A 197 0.96 11.43 -2.55
N GLY A 198 1.39 10.70 -3.59
CA GLY A 198 0.80 9.42 -3.96
C GLY A 198 0.84 8.43 -2.79
N GLU A 199 1.99 8.27 -2.18
CA GLU A 199 2.19 7.35 -1.07
C GLU A 199 1.49 7.80 0.22
N VAL A 200 1.44 9.09 0.51
CA VAL A 200 0.65 9.63 1.63
C VAL A 200 -0.84 9.32 1.45
N LYS A 201 -1.38 9.50 0.24
CA LYS A 201 -2.77 9.14 -0.08
C LYS A 201 -3.00 7.63 -0.02
N ASN A 202 -2.06 6.84 -0.53
CA ASN A 202 -2.11 5.38 -0.44
C ASN A 202 -2.21 4.92 1.01
N GLY A 203 -1.39 5.47 1.91
CA GLY A 203 -1.45 5.17 3.33
C GLY A 203 -2.74 5.64 3.98
N TYR A 204 -3.17 6.88 3.68
CA TYR A 204 -4.36 7.47 4.30
C TYR A 204 -5.64 6.67 4.02
N PHE A 205 -5.76 6.10 2.83
CA PHE A 205 -6.90 5.26 2.43
C PHE A 205 -6.62 3.76 2.44
N ALA A 206 -5.45 3.33 2.95
CA ALA A 206 -5.10 1.93 3.04
C ALA A 206 -6.09 1.14 3.91
N ASP A 207 -6.13 -0.17 3.71
CA ASP A 207 -6.73 -1.06 4.70
C ASP A 207 -5.91 -0.99 6.01
N PRO A 208 -6.56 -0.90 7.19
CA PRO A 208 -5.88 -0.84 8.48
C PRO A 208 -4.86 -1.95 8.72
N LYS A 209 -4.98 -3.07 8.03
CA LYS A 209 -4.00 -4.16 8.04
C LYS A 209 -2.58 -3.69 7.70
N TYR A 210 -2.44 -2.64 6.89
CA TYR A 210 -1.15 -2.13 6.45
C TYR A 210 -0.54 -1.07 7.37
N GLY A 211 -1.21 -0.78 8.51
CA GLY A 211 -0.66 0.06 9.57
C GLY A 211 -1.12 1.52 9.59
N ALA A 212 -1.88 1.95 8.58
CA ALA A 212 -2.48 3.28 8.56
C ALA A 212 -4.02 3.21 8.48
N ASN A 213 -4.69 4.35 8.26
CA ASN A 213 -6.15 4.47 8.28
C ASN A 213 -6.74 3.85 9.56
N LYS A 214 -6.13 4.18 10.70
CA LYS A 214 -6.52 3.66 12.02
C LYS A 214 -8.02 3.87 12.24
N ASP A 215 -8.68 2.83 12.76
CA ASP A 215 -10.13 2.79 12.96
C ASP A 215 -10.98 3.05 11.71
N MET A 216 -10.39 2.87 10.52
CA MET A 216 -11.04 3.14 9.23
C MET A 216 -11.59 4.57 9.12
N ALA A 217 -10.92 5.53 9.77
CA ALA A 217 -11.40 6.90 9.88
C ALA A 217 -11.54 7.58 8.52
N ALA A 218 -10.56 7.41 7.63
CA ALA A 218 -10.63 7.94 6.26
C ALA A 218 -11.78 7.29 5.44
N TRP A 219 -12.02 6.00 5.63
CA TRP A 219 -13.12 5.31 4.95
C TRP A 219 -14.50 5.78 5.46
N LYS A 220 -14.62 6.01 6.78
CA LYS A 220 -15.85 6.59 7.37
C LYS A 220 -16.11 8.00 6.83
N MET A 221 -15.07 8.82 6.75
CA MET A 221 -15.16 10.19 6.25
C MET A 221 -15.71 10.26 4.82
N ILE A 222 -15.25 9.36 3.93
CA ILE A 222 -15.70 9.34 2.52
C ILE A 222 -16.90 8.41 2.27
N GLY A 223 -17.41 7.74 3.29
CA GLY A 223 -18.54 6.78 3.15
C GLY A 223 -18.12 5.49 2.42
N TYR A 224 -16.84 5.12 2.40
CA TYR A 224 -16.39 3.88 1.77
C TYR A 224 -16.73 2.68 2.67
N PRO A 225 -17.49 1.68 2.18
CA PRO A 225 -17.97 0.56 3.00
C PRO A 225 -16.94 -0.54 3.27
N GLY A 226 -15.72 -0.40 2.74
CA GLY A 226 -14.64 -1.35 2.97
C GLY A 226 -14.74 -2.63 2.15
N MET A 227 -14.13 -3.70 2.67
CA MET A 227 -13.97 -5.00 2.01
C MET A 227 -15.20 -5.89 2.24
N ARG A 228 -16.26 -5.68 1.47
CA ARG A 228 -17.45 -6.53 1.52
C ARG A 228 -17.43 -7.57 0.40
N ALA A 229 -18.12 -8.67 0.59
CA ALA A 229 -18.17 -9.75 -0.38
C ALA A 229 -18.80 -9.32 -1.71
N ASP A 230 -19.87 -8.54 -1.64
CA ASP A 230 -20.54 -7.96 -2.82
C ASP A 230 -21.40 -6.75 -2.44
N TYR A 231 -21.94 -6.08 -3.46
CA TYR A 231 -22.84 -4.93 -3.37
C TYR A 231 -24.08 -5.12 -4.27
N ILE A 232 -24.45 -6.35 -4.59
CA ILE A 232 -25.51 -6.66 -5.54
C ILE A 232 -26.82 -5.96 -5.18
N ASP A 233 -27.19 -5.96 -3.91
CA ASP A 233 -28.42 -5.32 -3.42
C ASP A 233 -28.43 -3.80 -3.57
N TRP A 234 -27.26 -3.20 -3.83
CA TRP A 234 -27.05 -1.75 -3.90
C TRP A 234 -26.78 -1.22 -5.30
N ILE A 235 -26.65 -2.08 -6.31
CA ILE A 235 -26.35 -1.66 -7.69
C ILE A 235 -27.39 -0.68 -8.25
N SER A 236 -28.66 -0.90 -7.91
CA SER A 236 -29.79 -0.05 -8.36
C SER A 236 -30.13 1.10 -7.41
N VAL A 237 -29.52 1.14 -6.22
CA VAL A 237 -29.78 2.17 -5.21
C VAL A 237 -28.85 3.36 -5.45
N ARG A 238 -29.42 4.52 -5.78
CA ARG A 238 -28.67 5.75 -6.04
C ARG A 238 -28.97 6.78 -4.98
N ASP A 239 -28.01 7.69 -4.75
CA ASP A 239 -28.15 8.85 -3.87
C ASP A 239 -28.54 8.52 -2.42
N LYS A 240 -28.13 7.33 -1.95
CA LYS A 240 -28.27 6.90 -0.55
C LYS A 240 -26.96 6.44 0.01
N ALA A 241 -26.65 6.88 1.22
CA ALA A 241 -25.49 6.38 1.95
C ALA A 241 -25.63 4.88 2.24
N TYR A 242 -24.52 4.16 2.12
CA TYR A 242 -24.48 2.74 2.47
C TYR A 242 -24.69 2.59 3.99
N PRO A 243 -25.65 1.75 4.46
CA PRO A 243 -26.12 1.80 5.84
C PRO A 243 -25.23 1.07 6.83
N LEU A 244 -24.28 0.24 6.37
CA LEU A 244 -23.44 -0.55 7.25
C LEU A 244 -22.04 0.09 7.39
N PRO A 245 -21.39 -0.02 8.56
CA PRO A 245 -20.07 0.53 8.79
C PRO A 245 -19.02 -0.16 7.88
N PRO A 246 -17.85 0.48 7.65
CA PRO A 246 -16.79 -0.13 6.87
C PRO A 246 -16.27 -1.42 7.51
N VAL A 247 -15.77 -2.32 6.68
CA VAL A 247 -15.16 -3.59 7.10
C VAL A 247 -13.78 -3.71 6.48
N ASP A 248 -12.76 -4.02 7.27
CA ASP A 248 -11.39 -4.27 6.78
C ASP A 248 -11.20 -5.70 6.26
N LEU A 249 -10.02 -5.97 5.69
CA LEU A 249 -9.64 -7.29 5.18
C LEU A 249 -9.59 -8.38 6.27
N ALA A 250 -9.48 -8.02 7.55
CA ALA A 250 -9.53 -8.94 8.68
C ALA A 250 -10.97 -9.18 9.18
N GLY A 251 -11.98 -8.55 8.56
CA GLY A 251 -13.37 -8.64 8.96
C GLY A 251 -13.75 -7.77 10.16
N ARG A 252 -12.87 -6.87 10.60
CA ARG A 252 -13.18 -5.92 11.68
C ARG A 252 -14.11 -4.85 11.14
N ARG A 253 -15.07 -4.43 11.96
CA ARG A 253 -16.00 -3.35 11.62
C ARG A 253 -15.56 -2.05 12.26
N GLY A 254 -15.60 -0.97 11.48
CA GLY A 254 -15.26 0.37 11.93
C GLY A 254 -16.33 1.09 12.71
#